data_0a7a25df46de6deaf22f27569a27a14c
#
_entry.id   0a7a25df46de6deaf22f27569a27a14c
#
_cell.length_a   1.000
_cell.length_b   1.000
_cell.length_c   1.000
_cell.angle_alpha   90.00
_cell.angle_beta   90.00
_cell.angle_gamma   90.00
#
_symmetry.space_group_name_H-M   'P 1'
#
loop_
_entity.id
_entity.type
_entity.pdbx_description
1 polymer ?
#
loop_
_entity_poly.entity_id
_entity_poly.type
_entity_poly.pdbx_seq_one_letter_code
_entity_poly.pdbx_strand_id
1 'polypeptide(L)'
;MVAYGQKDAHPAPSLALVQSITGDDLDRCASHAASWHRAGCATPLLLTKDEFAGSLDAFPIEYGEIIETHQVIYGVNPFTGLTIRPEDLRRACEIQVKSHLVHLRENLVESRGRQSEIRELVAEAAPGFAVILRRLARLDGFPASTDADLNAYAVKRPGLDPRVVGDVLAVARQQNAAGVDAMRLYPAYVAAVEQLWRFIDRWKAE
;
A
#
# COMPACT_ATOMS: atom_id res chain seq x y z
N MET A 1 1.07 4.59 22.57
CA MET A 1 1.90 3.78 21.65
C MET A 1 1.07 2.66 21.07
N VAL A 2 1.17 2.43 19.79
CA VAL A 2 0.46 1.37 19.08
C VAL A 2 1.43 0.56 18.21
N ALA A 3 1.16 -0.74 18.02
CA ALA A 3 1.68 -1.54 16.90
C ALA A 3 0.68 -1.50 15.76
N TYR A 4 1.11 -1.71 14.52
CA TYR A 4 0.24 -1.71 13.35
C TYR A 4 0.76 -2.65 12.25
N GLY A 5 -0.02 -2.82 11.20
CA GLY A 5 0.33 -3.68 10.07
C GLY A 5 0.01 -5.15 10.31
N GLN A 6 0.75 -6.04 9.65
CA GLN A 6 0.52 -7.49 9.75
C GLN A 6 0.95 -8.03 11.12
N LYS A 7 0.14 -8.94 11.68
CA LYS A 7 0.31 -9.48 13.04
C LYS A 7 1.67 -10.16 13.29
N ASP A 8 2.28 -10.69 12.23
CA ASP A 8 3.57 -11.41 12.30
C ASP A 8 4.70 -10.65 11.59
N ALA A 9 4.55 -9.32 11.40
CA ALA A 9 5.59 -8.51 10.77
C ALA A 9 6.87 -8.48 11.60
N HIS A 10 7.99 -8.77 10.97
CA HIS A 10 9.32 -8.66 11.57
C HIS A 10 10.23 -7.84 10.64
N PRO A 11 10.79 -6.72 11.13
CA PRO A 11 10.55 -6.13 12.46
C PRO A 11 9.14 -5.55 12.61
N ALA A 12 8.56 -5.63 13.81
CA ALA A 12 7.21 -5.16 14.09
C ALA A 12 7.15 -3.61 14.03
N PRO A 13 6.33 -3.02 13.16
CA PRO A 13 6.21 -1.57 13.07
C PRO A 13 5.37 -1.02 14.23
N SER A 14 5.74 0.16 14.72
CA SER A 14 5.03 0.82 15.81
C SER A 14 5.02 2.35 15.65
N LEU A 15 4.06 2.99 16.28
CA LEU A 15 3.88 4.44 16.33
C LEU A 15 3.76 4.89 17.80
N ALA A 16 4.56 5.85 18.19
CA ALA A 16 4.43 6.55 19.46
C ALA A 16 3.90 7.97 19.22
N LEU A 17 2.67 8.23 19.67
CA LEU A 17 2.12 9.59 19.70
C LEU A 17 2.41 10.22 21.06
N VAL A 18 3.09 11.34 21.04
CA VAL A 18 3.56 12.07 22.23
C VAL A 18 2.99 13.49 22.24
N GLN A 19 3.23 14.22 23.32
CA GLN A 19 2.76 15.63 23.41
C GLN A 19 3.73 16.59 22.71
N SER A 20 5.02 16.33 22.80
CA SER A 20 6.07 17.11 22.15
C SER A 20 7.28 16.24 21.84
N ILE A 21 8.10 16.67 20.90
CA ILE A 21 9.35 16.00 20.50
C ILE A 21 10.43 17.07 20.44
N THR A 22 11.53 16.84 21.18
CA THR A 22 12.72 17.68 21.15
C THR A 22 13.92 16.92 20.57
N GLY A 23 15.01 17.61 20.23
CA GLY A 23 16.26 16.98 19.82
C GLY A 23 16.78 16.01 20.88
N ASP A 24 16.75 16.40 22.15
CA ASP A 24 17.19 15.56 23.27
C ASP A 24 16.33 14.29 23.42
N ASP A 25 15.04 14.35 23.10
CA ASP A 25 14.17 13.16 23.09
C ASP A 25 14.58 12.21 21.97
N LEU A 26 14.91 12.72 20.79
CA LEU A 26 15.37 11.91 19.66
C LEU A 26 16.74 11.26 19.96
N ASP A 27 17.66 11.98 20.58
CA ASP A 27 18.97 11.44 20.99
C ASP A 27 18.82 10.31 22.02
N ARG A 28 17.92 10.47 22.99
CA ARG A 28 17.58 9.41 23.94
C ARG A 28 16.97 8.19 23.23
N CYS A 29 16.05 8.39 22.29
CA CYS A 29 15.48 7.30 21.49
C CYS A 29 16.56 6.60 20.65
N ALA A 30 17.48 7.36 20.03
CA ALA A 30 18.58 6.81 19.23
C ALA A 30 19.46 5.86 20.05
N SER A 31 19.71 6.17 21.32
CA SER A 31 20.50 5.31 22.21
C SER A 31 19.85 3.94 22.46
N HIS A 32 18.54 3.79 22.24
CA HIS A 32 17.78 2.56 22.40
C HIS A 32 17.54 1.78 21.10
N ALA A 33 17.81 2.36 19.92
CA ALA A 33 17.49 1.77 18.62
C ALA A 33 18.06 0.35 18.46
N ALA A 34 19.32 0.12 18.84
CA ALA A 34 19.95 -1.19 18.77
C ALA A 34 19.28 -2.25 19.67
N SER A 35 18.69 -1.84 20.80
CA SER A 35 17.95 -2.76 21.67
C SER A 35 16.58 -3.11 21.10
N TRP A 36 15.90 -2.16 20.46
CA TRP A 36 14.64 -2.40 19.77
C TRP A 36 14.81 -3.41 18.61
N HIS A 37 15.84 -3.19 17.77
CA HIS A 37 16.12 -4.09 16.65
C HIS A 37 16.44 -5.52 17.13
N ARG A 38 17.23 -5.68 18.22
CA ARG A 38 17.48 -7.00 18.81
C ARG A 38 16.23 -7.66 19.36
N ALA A 39 15.25 -6.89 19.80
CA ALA A 39 13.95 -7.38 20.25
C ALA A 39 12.96 -7.65 19.09
N GLY A 40 13.38 -7.50 17.83
CA GLY A 40 12.51 -7.70 16.66
C GLY A 40 11.55 -6.54 16.37
N CYS A 41 11.77 -5.36 16.99
CA CYS A 41 10.97 -4.17 16.74
C CYS A 41 11.63 -3.27 15.70
N ALA A 42 10.84 -2.66 14.81
CA ALA A 42 11.30 -1.55 14.00
C ALA A 42 11.51 -0.29 14.86
N THR A 43 12.29 0.66 14.36
CA THR A 43 12.33 2.01 14.95
C THR A 43 10.91 2.59 14.89
N PRO A 44 10.34 3.03 16.04
CA PRO A 44 9.01 3.61 16.06
C PRO A 44 8.89 4.86 15.20
N LEU A 45 7.76 5.06 14.53
CA LEU A 45 7.37 6.39 14.10
C LEU A 45 7.11 7.25 15.34
N LEU A 46 7.76 8.42 15.40
CA LEU A 46 7.62 9.36 16.51
C LEU A 46 6.91 10.62 15.98
N LEU A 47 5.70 10.88 16.45
CA LEU A 47 4.89 12.03 16.06
C LEU A 47 4.20 12.63 17.27
N THR A 48 3.90 13.90 17.21
CA THR A 48 2.91 14.49 18.12
C THR A 48 1.50 14.12 17.64
N LYS A 49 0.52 14.25 18.53
CA LYS A 49 -0.89 14.04 18.17
C LYS A 49 -1.35 15.02 17.09
N ASP A 50 -0.90 16.27 17.19
CA ASP A 50 -1.27 17.33 16.25
C ASP A 50 -0.63 17.09 14.87
N GLU A 51 0.63 16.65 14.82
CA GLU A 51 1.28 16.26 13.56
C GLU A 51 0.57 15.10 12.88
N PHE A 52 0.20 14.05 13.62
CA PHE A 52 -0.54 12.93 13.07
C PHE A 52 -1.90 13.37 12.51
N ALA A 53 -2.68 14.09 13.32
CA ALA A 53 -4.02 14.57 12.93
C ALA A 53 -3.95 15.58 11.76
N GLY A 54 -2.94 16.46 11.75
CA GLY A 54 -2.73 17.47 10.71
C GLY A 54 -2.19 16.91 9.40
N SER A 55 -1.74 15.65 9.38
CA SER A 55 -1.16 15.01 8.18
C SER A 55 -2.04 13.89 7.59
N LEU A 56 -3.29 13.74 8.05
CA LEU A 56 -4.21 12.72 7.52
C LEU A 56 -4.52 12.89 6.04
N ASP A 57 -4.51 14.12 5.54
CA ASP A 57 -4.69 14.45 4.13
C ASP A 57 -3.44 14.23 3.28
N ALA A 58 -2.26 14.34 3.88
CA ALA A 58 -0.97 14.14 3.22
C ALA A 58 -0.60 12.64 3.10
N PHE A 59 -0.94 11.83 4.11
CA PHE A 59 -0.64 10.39 4.19
C PHE A 59 -1.90 9.54 4.43
N PRO A 60 -2.97 9.72 3.62
CA PRO A 60 -4.26 9.11 3.90
C PRO A 60 -4.23 7.58 3.81
N ILE A 61 -3.33 7.02 3.03
CA ILE A 61 -3.17 5.59 2.84
C ILE A 61 -2.45 4.96 4.04
N GLU A 62 -1.28 5.49 4.37
CA GLU A 62 -0.42 4.99 5.44
C GLU A 62 -1.10 5.16 6.80
N TYR A 63 -1.61 6.34 7.08
CA TYR A 63 -2.27 6.62 8.36
C TYR A 63 -3.64 5.95 8.47
N GLY A 64 -4.34 5.79 7.34
CA GLY A 64 -5.55 5.00 7.29
C GLY A 64 -5.29 3.53 7.67
N GLU A 65 -4.21 2.91 7.16
CA GLU A 65 -3.81 1.57 7.54
C GLU A 65 -3.45 1.47 9.03
N ILE A 66 -2.71 2.45 9.55
CA ILE A 66 -2.39 2.52 10.99
C ILE A 66 -3.66 2.59 11.83
N ILE A 67 -4.60 3.49 11.49
CA ILE A 67 -5.86 3.65 12.22
C ILE A 67 -6.69 2.36 12.25
N GLU A 68 -6.69 1.57 11.17
CA GLU A 68 -7.52 0.37 11.06
C GLU A 68 -6.88 -0.88 11.65
N THR A 69 -5.57 -1.01 11.53
CA THR A 69 -4.87 -2.26 11.92
C THR A 69 -4.18 -2.17 13.27
N HIS A 70 -4.27 -1.02 13.96
CA HIS A 70 -3.52 -0.79 15.19
C HIS A 70 -3.95 -1.69 16.36
N GLN A 71 -2.98 -2.00 17.17
CA GLN A 71 -3.16 -2.56 18.51
C GLN A 71 -2.53 -1.61 19.54
N VAL A 72 -3.31 -1.19 20.52
CA VAL A 72 -2.79 -0.33 21.61
C VAL A 72 -1.84 -1.13 22.48
N ILE A 73 -0.58 -0.69 22.57
CA ILE A 73 0.45 -1.30 23.44
C ILE A 73 0.53 -0.54 24.76
N TYR A 74 0.40 0.77 24.73
CA TYR A 74 0.52 1.63 25.90
C TYR A 74 -0.38 2.85 25.80
N GLY A 75 -1.05 3.19 26.88
CA GLY A 75 -1.98 4.34 26.97
C GLY A 75 -3.37 4.02 26.45
N VAL A 76 -4.12 5.08 26.10
CA VAL A 76 -5.46 4.98 25.52
C VAL A 76 -5.38 4.96 23.99
N ASN A 77 -6.47 4.52 23.32
CA ASN A 77 -6.56 4.58 21.86
C ASN A 77 -6.40 6.05 21.38
N PRO A 78 -5.33 6.37 20.65
CA PRO A 78 -5.06 7.75 20.26
C PRO A 78 -5.85 8.20 19.03
N PHE A 79 -6.55 7.30 18.35
CA PHE A 79 -7.21 7.57 17.06
C PHE A 79 -8.72 7.77 17.16
N THR A 80 -9.26 7.82 18.39
CA THR A 80 -10.70 8.03 18.60
C THR A 80 -11.13 9.35 17.97
N GLY A 81 -12.11 9.28 17.04
CA GLY A 81 -12.61 10.43 16.30
C GLY A 81 -11.79 10.86 15.08
N LEU A 82 -10.68 10.21 14.77
CA LEU A 82 -9.91 10.45 13.55
C LEU A 82 -10.46 9.60 12.40
N THR A 83 -10.66 10.23 11.25
CA THR A 83 -11.11 9.58 10.02
C THR A 83 -10.34 10.12 8.81
N ILE A 84 -10.05 9.27 7.85
CA ILE A 84 -9.51 9.68 6.55
C ILE A 84 -10.68 10.12 5.67
N ARG A 85 -10.57 11.29 5.06
CA ARG A 85 -11.58 11.76 4.12
C ARG A 85 -11.51 10.95 2.82
N PRO A 86 -12.65 10.49 2.27
CA PRO A 86 -12.66 9.72 1.01
C PRO A 86 -11.96 10.44 -0.15
N GLU A 87 -12.07 11.77 -0.23
CA GLU A 87 -11.44 12.57 -1.28
C GLU A 87 -9.90 12.53 -1.21
N ASP A 88 -9.33 12.56 0.00
CA ASP A 88 -7.88 12.48 0.20
C ASP A 88 -7.37 11.07 -0.14
N LEU A 89 -8.09 10.05 0.31
CA LEU A 89 -7.78 8.66 -0.03
C LEU A 89 -7.87 8.42 -1.54
N ARG A 90 -8.92 8.94 -2.21
CA ARG A 90 -9.05 8.87 -3.67
C ARG A 90 -7.87 9.52 -4.38
N ARG A 91 -7.50 10.75 -3.96
CA ARG A 91 -6.36 11.48 -4.55
C ARG A 91 -5.07 10.69 -4.42
N ALA A 92 -4.81 10.11 -3.25
CA ALA A 92 -3.61 9.31 -3.03
C ALA A 92 -3.62 8.03 -3.88
N CYS A 93 -4.77 7.34 -3.99
CA CYS A 93 -4.92 6.20 -4.89
C CYS A 93 -4.69 6.60 -6.36
N GLU A 94 -5.21 7.74 -6.80
CA GLU A 94 -5.00 8.26 -8.15
C GLU A 94 -3.52 8.49 -8.45
N ILE A 95 -2.79 9.13 -7.54
CA ILE A 95 -1.34 9.36 -7.66
C ILE A 95 -0.61 8.02 -7.79
N GLN A 96 -0.95 7.03 -6.97
CA GLN A 96 -0.29 5.72 -7.01
C GLN A 96 -0.57 4.96 -8.30
N VAL A 97 -1.82 4.96 -8.79
CA VAL A 97 -2.16 4.30 -10.06
C VAL A 97 -1.41 4.96 -11.22
N LYS A 98 -1.37 6.29 -11.26
CA LYS A 98 -0.65 7.04 -12.31
C LYS A 98 0.86 6.79 -12.26
N SER A 99 1.45 6.86 -11.08
CA SER A 99 2.88 6.55 -10.88
C SER A 99 3.21 5.12 -11.32
N HIS A 100 2.38 4.15 -10.93
CA HIS A 100 2.56 2.75 -11.30
C HIS A 100 2.52 2.57 -12.83
N LEU A 101 1.58 3.21 -13.52
CA LEU A 101 1.48 3.16 -14.98
C LEU A 101 2.70 3.78 -15.66
N VAL A 102 3.18 4.92 -15.18
CA VAL A 102 4.36 5.61 -15.74
C VAL A 102 5.58 4.69 -15.63
N HIS A 103 5.82 4.10 -14.45
CA HIS A 103 6.94 3.19 -14.23
C HIS A 103 6.83 1.89 -15.04
N LEU A 104 5.63 1.32 -15.20
CA LEU A 104 5.45 0.18 -16.10
C LEU A 104 5.90 0.53 -17.52
N ARG A 105 5.51 1.69 -18.06
CA ARG A 105 5.88 2.10 -19.41
C ARG A 105 7.38 2.39 -19.56
N GLU A 106 7.95 3.12 -18.61
CA GLU A 106 9.38 3.44 -18.56
C GLU A 106 10.23 2.17 -18.53
N ASN A 107 9.93 1.27 -17.60
CA ASN A 107 10.66 0.02 -17.44
C ASN A 107 10.55 -0.89 -18.68
N LEU A 108 9.41 -0.89 -19.39
CA LEU A 108 9.27 -1.62 -20.64
C LEU A 108 10.25 -1.11 -21.70
N VAL A 109 10.40 0.22 -21.81
CA VAL A 109 11.35 0.81 -22.75
C VAL A 109 12.78 0.45 -22.38
N GLU A 110 13.13 0.50 -21.09
CA GLU A 110 14.45 0.13 -20.59
C GLU A 110 14.77 -1.36 -20.79
N SER A 111 13.78 -2.24 -20.71
CA SER A 111 13.95 -3.68 -20.93
C SER A 111 14.33 -4.03 -22.37
N ARG A 112 14.15 -3.08 -23.31
CA ARG A 112 14.40 -3.30 -24.75
C ARG A 112 13.72 -4.55 -25.31
N GLY A 113 12.60 -4.96 -24.72
CA GLY A 113 11.84 -6.14 -25.10
C GLY A 113 12.50 -7.49 -24.74
N ARG A 114 13.53 -7.50 -23.88
CA ARG A 114 14.16 -8.74 -23.43
C ARG A 114 13.25 -9.53 -22.49
N GLN A 115 12.97 -10.77 -22.85
CA GLN A 115 12.01 -11.63 -22.10
C GLN A 115 12.37 -11.79 -20.62
N SER A 116 13.66 -11.96 -20.30
CA SER A 116 14.11 -12.08 -18.89
C SER A 116 13.76 -10.84 -18.09
N GLU A 117 14.03 -9.66 -18.64
CA GLU A 117 13.78 -8.39 -17.98
C GLU A 117 12.29 -8.11 -17.84
N ILE A 118 11.48 -8.39 -18.86
CA ILE A 118 10.02 -8.26 -18.76
C ILE A 118 9.46 -9.17 -17.67
N ARG A 119 10.02 -10.37 -17.49
CA ARG A 119 9.63 -11.27 -16.39
C ARG A 119 9.95 -10.67 -15.02
N GLU A 120 11.13 -10.10 -14.87
CA GLU A 120 11.54 -9.40 -13.64
C GLU A 120 10.65 -8.19 -13.37
N LEU A 121 10.37 -7.38 -14.40
CA LEU A 121 9.46 -6.22 -14.28
C LEU A 121 8.06 -6.61 -13.79
N VAL A 122 7.49 -7.71 -14.30
CA VAL A 122 6.19 -8.20 -13.82
C VAL A 122 6.28 -8.58 -12.34
N ALA A 123 7.35 -9.29 -11.96
CA ALA A 123 7.53 -9.73 -10.58
C ALA A 123 7.71 -8.56 -9.60
N GLU A 124 8.44 -7.52 -9.99
CA GLU A 124 8.67 -6.32 -9.19
C GLU A 124 7.43 -5.41 -9.10
N ALA A 125 6.68 -5.29 -10.19
CA ALA A 125 5.52 -4.40 -10.24
C ALA A 125 4.25 -5.01 -9.61
N ALA A 126 4.06 -6.32 -9.67
CA ALA A 126 2.85 -6.99 -9.25
C ALA A 126 2.45 -6.73 -7.77
N PRO A 127 3.36 -6.70 -6.78
CA PRO A 127 3.02 -6.36 -5.40
C PRO A 127 2.39 -4.96 -5.26
N GLY A 128 2.91 -3.97 -6.00
CA GLY A 128 2.38 -2.60 -6.02
C GLY A 128 0.94 -2.56 -6.54
N PHE A 129 0.63 -3.32 -7.59
CA PHE A 129 -0.73 -3.44 -8.12
C PHE A 129 -1.70 -4.05 -7.12
N ALA A 130 -1.31 -5.13 -6.43
CA ALA A 130 -2.13 -5.76 -5.40
C ALA A 130 -2.46 -4.79 -4.25
N VAL A 131 -1.49 -3.97 -3.85
CA VAL A 131 -1.67 -2.92 -2.85
C VAL A 131 -2.66 -1.86 -3.35
N ILE A 132 -2.51 -1.38 -4.59
CA ILE A 132 -3.43 -0.40 -5.20
C ILE A 132 -4.86 -0.95 -5.22
N LEU A 133 -5.07 -2.18 -5.68
CA LEU A 133 -6.40 -2.80 -5.72
C LEU A 133 -7.04 -2.90 -4.34
N ARG A 134 -6.27 -3.28 -3.33
CA ARG A 134 -6.76 -3.37 -1.94
C ARG A 134 -7.21 -2.01 -1.41
N ARG A 135 -6.46 -0.96 -1.73
CA ARG A 135 -6.80 0.41 -1.32
C ARG A 135 -8.04 0.95 -2.03
N LEU A 136 -8.18 0.66 -3.31
CA LEU A 136 -9.39 1.03 -4.06
C LEU A 136 -10.61 0.25 -3.60
N ALA A 137 -10.48 -1.05 -3.33
CA ALA A 137 -11.56 -1.85 -2.75
C ALA A 137 -12.03 -1.25 -1.42
N ARG A 138 -11.09 -0.82 -0.58
CA ARG A 138 -11.39 -0.16 0.68
C ARG A 138 -12.07 1.21 0.48
N LEU A 139 -11.61 2.03 -0.45
CA LEU A 139 -12.23 3.31 -0.80
C LEU A 139 -13.71 3.13 -1.20
N ASP A 140 -14.02 2.03 -1.92
CA ASP A 140 -15.37 1.65 -2.33
C ASP A 140 -16.16 0.89 -1.24
N GLY A 141 -15.62 0.73 -0.03
CA GLY A 141 -16.26 -0.05 1.03
C GLY A 141 -16.42 -1.54 0.72
N PHE A 142 -15.63 -2.07 -0.24
CA PHE A 142 -15.69 -3.47 -0.64
C PHE A 142 -14.77 -4.32 0.25
N PRO A 143 -15.30 -5.35 0.94
CA PRO A 143 -14.48 -6.22 1.77
C PRO A 143 -13.61 -7.12 0.88
N ALA A 144 -12.30 -6.89 0.89
CA ALA A 144 -11.33 -7.63 0.08
C ALA A 144 -10.17 -8.13 0.95
N SER A 145 -10.34 -9.29 1.54
CA SER A 145 -9.35 -9.92 2.44
C SER A 145 -8.43 -10.91 1.71
N THR A 146 -8.88 -11.46 0.58
CA THR A 146 -8.16 -12.46 -0.21
C THR A 146 -7.89 -12.00 -1.63
N ASP A 147 -6.97 -12.68 -2.34
CA ASP A 147 -6.76 -12.44 -3.78
C ASP A 147 -8.03 -12.68 -4.61
N ALA A 148 -8.87 -13.63 -4.20
CA ALA A 148 -10.15 -13.89 -4.85
C ALA A 148 -11.12 -12.72 -4.69
N ASP A 149 -11.17 -12.11 -3.50
CA ASP A 149 -11.99 -10.92 -3.24
C ASP A 149 -11.48 -9.73 -4.06
N LEU A 150 -10.16 -9.53 -4.13
CA LEU A 150 -9.55 -8.48 -4.94
C LEU A 150 -9.84 -8.66 -6.43
N ASN A 151 -9.78 -9.90 -6.93
CA ASN A 151 -10.14 -10.20 -8.31
C ASN A 151 -11.63 -9.92 -8.56
N ALA A 152 -12.52 -10.36 -7.67
CA ALA A 152 -13.95 -10.09 -7.77
C ALA A 152 -14.25 -8.59 -7.74
N TYR A 153 -13.58 -7.82 -6.88
CA TYR A 153 -13.66 -6.36 -6.87
C TYR A 153 -13.23 -5.76 -8.20
N ALA A 154 -12.04 -6.15 -8.70
CA ALA A 154 -11.45 -5.62 -9.93
C ALA A 154 -12.34 -5.86 -11.17
N VAL A 155 -13.03 -6.99 -11.22
CA VAL A 155 -14.01 -7.31 -12.26
C VAL A 155 -15.30 -6.48 -12.12
N LYS A 156 -15.84 -6.43 -10.89
CA LYS A 156 -17.16 -5.83 -10.63
C LYS A 156 -17.15 -4.31 -10.73
N ARG A 157 -16.11 -3.65 -10.27
CA ARG A 157 -16.04 -2.18 -10.14
C ARG A 157 -15.26 -1.54 -11.29
N PRO A 158 -13.93 -1.68 -11.43
CA PRO A 158 -13.21 -1.15 -12.57
C PRO A 158 -13.39 -1.93 -13.88
N GLY A 159 -13.96 -3.15 -13.85
CA GLY A 159 -14.25 -3.95 -15.04
C GLY A 159 -13.03 -4.60 -15.68
N LEU A 160 -12.00 -4.92 -14.88
CA LEU A 160 -10.76 -5.53 -15.39
C LEU A 160 -10.95 -6.98 -15.82
N ASP A 161 -10.08 -7.48 -16.71
CA ASP A 161 -10.06 -8.90 -17.10
C ASP A 161 -9.65 -9.77 -15.89
N PRO A 162 -10.50 -10.75 -15.48
CA PRO A 162 -10.24 -11.57 -14.31
C PRO A 162 -9.00 -12.46 -14.43
N ARG A 163 -8.59 -12.83 -15.65
CA ARG A 163 -7.38 -13.63 -15.87
C ARG A 163 -6.14 -12.78 -15.66
N VAL A 164 -6.12 -11.59 -16.22
CA VAL A 164 -5.00 -10.65 -16.04
C VAL A 164 -4.82 -10.31 -14.56
N VAL A 165 -5.90 -9.97 -13.87
CA VAL A 165 -5.85 -9.69 -12.43
C VAL A 165 -5.39 -10.90 -11.64
N GLY A 166 -5.94 -12.09 -11.93
CA GLY A 166 -5.55 -13.33 -11.27
C GLY A 166 -4.07 -13.67 -11.44
N ASP A 167 -3.54 -13.54 -12.67
CA ASP A 167 -2.14 -13.80 -12.97
C ASP A 167 -1.21 -12.79 -12.25
N VAL A 168 -1.54 -11.49 -12.26
CA VAL A 168 -0.76 -10.47 -11.56
C VAL A 168 -0.79 -10.68 -10.03
N LEU A 169 -1.96 -11.01 -9.45
CA LEU A 169 -2.05 -11.31 -8.01
C LEU A 169 -1.28 -12.56 -7.63
N ALA A 170 -1.29 -13.61 -8.48
CA ALA A 170 -0.49 -14.81 -8.26
C ALA A 170 1.03 -14.52 -8.27
N VAL A 171 1.49 -13.68 -9.21
CA VAL A 171 2.88 -13.20 -9.25
C VAL A 171 3.21 -12.39 -8.00
N ALA A 172 2.33 -11.48 -7.57
CA ALA A 172 2.52 -10.67 -6.37
C ALA A 172 2.72 -11.52 -5.11
N ARG A 173 1.92 -12.60 -4.97
CA ARG A 173 2.01 -13.52 -3.84
C ARG A 173 3.27 -14.37 -3.86
N GLN A 174 3.68 -14.85 -5.04
CA GLN A 174 4.85 -15.71 -5.21
C GLN A 174 6.16 -14.92 -5.28
N GLN A 175 6.08 -13.61 -5.48
CA GLN A 175 7.23 -12.72 -5.74
C GLN A 175 8.11 -13.19 -6.93
N ASN A 176 7.51 -13.91 -7.86
CA ASN A 176 8.13 -14.33 -9.10
C ASN A 176 7.09 -14.58 -10.19
N ALA A 177 7.50 -14.50 -11.44
CA ALA A 177 6.65 -14.70 -12.63
C ALA A 177 6.94 -16.02 -13.36
N ALA A 178 7.45 -17.06 -12.65
CA ALA A 178 7.85 -18.32 -13.29
C ALA A 178 6.67 -19.10 -13.88
N GLY A 179 5.46 -18.94 -13.32
CA GLY A 179 4.25 -19.65 -13.74
C GLY A 179 3.43 -18.94 -14.83
N VAL A 180 3.86 -17.77 -15.33
CA VAL A 180 3.11 -16.98 -16.31
C VAL A 180 3.94 -16.64 -17.54
N ASP A 181 3.28 -16.49 -18.68
CA ASP A 181 3.89 -15.90 -19.88
C ASP A 181 3.96 -14.38 -19.73
N ALA A 182 5.11 -13.90 -19.23
CA ALA A 182 5.30 -12.48 -18.94
C ALA A 182 5.20 -11.61 -20.21
N MET A 183 5.62 -12.11 -21.38
CA MET A 183 5.52 -11.38 -22.65
C MET A 183 4.08 -11.14 -23.07
N ARG A 184 3.19 -12.10 -22.81
CA ARG A 184 1.76 -11.97 -23.07
C ARG A 184 1.04 -11.18 -21.98
N LEU A 185 1.43 -11.40 -20.71
CA LEU A 185 0.79 -10.76 -19.56
C LEU A 185 1.08 -9.25 -19.54
N TYR A 186 2.31 -8.84 -19.87
CA TYR A 186 2.73 -7.45 -19.66
C TYR A 186 1.87 -6.41 -20.40
N PRO A 187 1.58 -6.52 -21.70
CA PRO A 187 0.69 -5.57 -22.40
C PRO A 187 -0.72 -5.53 -21.80
N ALA A 188 -1.25 -6.68 -21.42
CA ALA A 188 -2.57 -6.78 -20.79
C ALA A 188 -2.57 -6.16 -19.37
N TYR A 189 -1.48 -6.31 -18.64
CA TYR A 189 -1.28 -5.67 -17.34
C TYR A 189 -1.23 -4.13 -17.46
N VAL A 190 -0.48 -3.58 -18.40
CA VAL A 190 -0.45 -2.14 -18.67
C VAL A 190 -1.86 -1.63 -19.00
N ALA A 191 -2.60 -2.32 -19.86
CA ALA A 191 -3.98 -1.96 -20.20
C ALA A 191 -4.91 -2.01 -18.98
N ALA A 192 -4.75 -2.99 -18.09
CA ALA A 192 -5.51 -3.09 -16.85
C ALA A 192 -5.23 -1.89 -15.91
N VAL A 193 -3.97 -1.46 -15.78
CA VAL A 193 -3.61 -0.28 -14.98
C VAL A 193 -4.14 1.01 -15.61
N GLU A 194 -4.14 1.14 -16.94
CA GLU A 194 -4.79 2.27 -17.64
C GLU A 194 -6.29 2.32 -17.38
N GLN A 195 -6.95 1.16 -17.39
CA GLN A 195 -8.39 1.07 -17.08
C GLN A 195 -8.67 1.43 -15.63
N LEU A 196 -7.82 0.98 -14.71
CA LEU A 196 -7.88 1.32 -13.28
C LEU A 196 -7.72 2.83 -13.07
N TRP A 197 -6.78 3.47 -13.77
CA TRP A 197 -6.64 4.92 -13.75
C TRP A 197 -7.93 5.62 -14.20
N ARG A 198 -8.51 5.21 -15.34
CA ARG A 198 -9.77 5.82 -15.83
C ARG A 198 -10.94 5.60 -14.87
N PHE A 199 -10.92 4.52 -14.11
CA PHE A 199 -11.91 4.24 -13.07
C PHE A 199 -11.76 5.25 -11.92
N ILE A 200 -10.57 5.39 -11.32
CA ILE A 200 -10.36 6.29 -10.19
C ILE A 200 -10.54 7.76 -10.55
N ASP A 201 -10.21 8.15 -11.77
CA ASP A 201 -10.37 9.51 -12.29
C ASP A 201 -11.85 9.95 -12.31
N ARG A 202 -12.77 9.00 -12.54
CA ARG A 202 -14.23 9.20 -12.56
C ARG A 202 -14.92 8.90 -11.25
N TRP A 203 -14.19 8.38 -10.28
CA TRP A 203 -14.76 8.00 -8.99
C TRP A 203 -15.27 9.23 -8.23
N LYS A 204 -16.47 9.12 -7.66
CA LYS A 204 -17.09 10.13 -6.80
C LYS A 204 -17.50 9.44 -5.50
N ALA A 205 -17.33 10.14 -4.36
CA ALA A 205 -17.91 9.70 -3.11
C ALA A 205 -19.46 9.71 -3.25
N GLU A 206 -20.10 8.59 -2.91
CA GLU A 206 -21.56 8.51 -2.81
C GLU A 206 -22.06 9.10 -1.49
#